data_5226c551df8c21855082fdae6cceef4e
#
_entry.id   5226c551df8c21855082fdae6cceef4e
#
_cell.length_a   1.000
_cell.length_b   1.000
_cell.length_c   1.000
_cell.angle_alpha   90.00
_cell.angle_beta   90.00
_cell.angle_gamma   90.00
#
_symmetry.space_group_name_H-M   'P 1'
#
loop_
_entity.id
_entity.type
_entity.pdbx_description
1 polymer ?
#
loop_
_entity_poly.entity_id
_entity_poly.type
_entity_poly.pdbx_seq_one_letter_code
_entity_poly.pdbx_strand_id
1 'polypeptide(L)'
;MDRRQELIDAAAQVFYKKGYADTTLQDIANIMNFTKPAIYYYASSKEALFLEFYEQVVNGAIKSAKAVLEAEHCSRTIFTMLVESHIRILLDNVQANSVFDVAQGSLSSETQNRMSDLADQYTEIFKKVYEQGVKDGLLANENSGLVVNLILGACNSAHRWYDPSGKLGASEFAHTIVRVFTLGIYPRE
;
A
#
# COMPACT_ATOMS: atom_id res chain seq x y z
N MET A 1 -4.73 19.17 16.63
CA MET A 1 -4.24 18.48 15.42
C MET A 1 -2.73 18.61 15.39
N ASP A 2 -2.01 17.57 15.07
CA ASP A 2 -0.54 17.62 14.99
C ASP A 2 -0.16 18.37 13.71
N ARG A 3 0.61 19.46 13.83
CA ARG A 3 1.10 20.27 12.71
C ARG A 3 1.88 19.45 11.68
N ARG A 4 2.54 18.38 12.14
CA ARG A 4 3.26 17.46 11.25
C ARG A 4 2.29 16.69 10.37
N GLN A 5 1.19 16.20 10.94
CA GLN A 5 0.16 15.50 10.18
C GLN A 5 -0.50 16.42 9.15
N GLU A 6 -0.86 17.65 9.53
CA GLU A 6 -1.41 18.64 8.60
C GLU A 6 -0.47 18.89 7.40
N LEU A 7 0.85 18.91 7.65
CA LEU A 7 1.85 19.10 6.59
C LEU A 7 1.94 17.89 5.64
N ILE A 8 1.89 16.67 6.17
CA ILE A 8 1.91 15.46 5.35
C ILE A 8 0.64 15.36 4.52
N ASP A 9 -0.52 15.69 5.10
CA ASP A 9 -1.80 15.70 4.38
C ASP A 9 -1.81 16.77 3.26
N ALA A 10 -1.25 17.95 3.52
CA ALA A 10 -1.08 18.99 2.50
C ALA A 10 -0.13 18.54 1.38
N ALA A 11 0.99 17.89 1.74
CA ALA A 11 1.92 17.33 0.76
C ALA A 11 1.24 16.28 -0.13
N ALA A 12 0.50 15.35 0.47
CA ALA A 12 -0.27 14.33 -0.25
C ALA A 12 -1.26 14.97 -1.25
N GLN A 13 -1.99 16.01 -0.84
CA GLN A 13 -2.92 16.73 -1.74
C GLN A 13 -2.21 17.34 -2.95
N VAL A 14 -1.00 17.91 -2.76
CA VAL A 14 -0.23 18.47 -3.88
C VAL A 14 0.27 17.35 -4.79
N PHE A 15 0.81 16.27 -4.22
CA PHE A 15 1.27 15.11 -4.97
C PHE A 15 0.13 14.51 -5.82
N TYR A 16 -1.08 14.42 -5.30
CA TYR A 16 -2.25 13.95 -6.06
C TYR A 16 -2.60 14.85 -7.23
N LYS A 17 -2.52 16.17 -7.05
CA LYS A 17 -2.94 17.14 -8.07
C LYS A 17 -1.90 17.35 -9.17
N LYS A 18 -0.62 17.39 -8.83
CA LYS A 18 0.49 17.78 -9.72
C LYS A 18 1.42 16.62 -10.07
N GLY A 19 1.34 15.50 -9.34
CA GLY A 19 2.36 14.46 -9.36
C GLY A 19 3.58 14.85 -8.52
N TYR A 20 4.41 13.87 -8.18
CA TYR A 20 5.61 14.09 -7.37
C TYR A 20 6.63 14.99 -8.07
N ALA A 21 6.90 14.76 -9.37
CA ALA A 21 7.95 15.47 -10.12
C ALA A 21 7.73 16.99 -10.13
N ASP A 22 6.50 17.42 -10.42
CA ASP A 22 6.11 18.83 -10.59
C ASP A 22 5.78 19.55 -9.28
N THR A 23 5.80 18.84 -8.15
CA THR A 23 5.54 19.42 -6.82
C THR A 23 6.79 20.10 -6.29
N THR A 24 6.60 21.27 -5.67
CA THR A 24 7.61 22.01 -4.92
C THR A 24 7.21 22.18 -3.47
N LEU A 25 8.19 22.42 -2.57
CA LEU A 25 7.87 22.78 -1.17
C LEU A 25 7.03 24.07 -1.07
N GLN A 26 7.18 24.99 -2.04
CA GLN A 26 6.36 26.21 -2.07
C GLN A 26 4.90 25.90 -2.34
N ASP A 27 4.58 24.93 -3.19
CA ASP A 27 3.20 24.51 -3.43
C ASP A 27 2.53 24.00 -2.16
N ILE A 28 3.28 23.21 -1.38
CA ILE A 28 2.82 22.67 -0.08
C ILE A 28 2.66 23.82 0.94
N ALA A 29 3.64 24.73 1.00
CA ALA A 29 3.59 25.91 1.87
C ALA A 29 2.34 26.77 1.59
N ASN A 30 1.95 26.93 0.33
CA ASN A 30 0.78 27.69 -0.07
C ASN A 30 -0.53 27.10 0.49
N ILE A 31 -0.66 25.76 0.51
CA ILE A 31 -1.84 25.09 1.12
C ILE A 31 -1.88 25.33 2.64
N MET A 32 -0.71 25.29 3.28
CA MET A 32 -0.58 25.49 4.73
C MET A 32 -0.64 26.96 5.16
N ASN A 33 -0.70 27.92 4.22
CA ASN A 33 -0.50 29.34 4.47
C ASN A 33 0.83 29.63 5.19
N PHE A 34 1.88 28.86 4.89
CA PHE A 34 3.22 29.04 5.41
C PHE A 34 4.04 29.98 4.52
N THR A 35 4.92 30.74 5.17
CA THR A 35 6.00 31.43 4.44
C THR A 35 7.07 30.44 3.99
N LYS A 36 7.86 30.80 2.98
CA LYS A 36 8.97 29.98 2.51
C LYS A 36 9.95 29.57 3.64
N PRO A 37 10.37 30.44 4.55
CA PRO A 37 11.18 30.04 5.70
C PRO A 37 10.46 29.05 6.63
N ALA A 38 9.15 29.22 6.83
CA ALA A 38 8.38 28.36 7.73
C ALA A 38 8.32 26.91 7.22
N ILE A 39 8.15 26.67 5.91
CA ILE A 39 8.11 25.30 5.40
C ILE A 39 9.44 24.58 5.60
N TYR A 40 10.59 25.27 5.43
CA TYR A 40 11.91 24.68 5.62
C TYR A 40 12.22 24.35 7.09
N TYR A 41 11.53 24.97 8.04
CA TYR A 41 11.63 24.58 9.46
C TYR A 41 11.00 23.20 9.71
N TYR A 42 9.92 22.88 8.98
CA TYR A 42 9.20 21.61 9.13
C TYR A 42 9.67 20.50 8.21
N ALA A 43 10.19 20.82 7.02
CA ALA A 43 10.56 19.82 6.02
C ALA A 43 11.90 20.19 5.36
N SER A 44 12.85 19.27 5.39
CA SER A 44 14.15 19.41 4.74
C SER A 44 14.05 19.36 3.20
N SER A 45 13.12 18.57 2.67
CA SER A 45 12.88 18.40 1.25
C SER A 45 11.47 17.89 0.96
N LYS A 46 11.02 18.00 -0.30
CA LYS A 46 9.78 17.35 -0.74
C LYS A 46 9.85 15.82 -0.66
N GLU A 47 11.06 15.28 -0.86
CA GLU A 47 11.31 13.84 -0.79
C GLU A 47 11.16 13.30 0.64
N ALA A 48 11.59 14.06 1.65
CA ALA A 48 11.37 13.70 3.04
C ALA A 48 9.87 13.63 3.38
N LEU A 49 9.07 14.60 2.92
CA LEU A 49 7.62 14.57 3.09
C LEU A 49 6.96 13.42 2.33
N PHE A 50 7.46 13.13 1.14
CA PHE A 50 6.97 11.99 0.36
C PHE A 50 7.24 10.66 1.06
N LEU A 51 8.44 10.48 1.59
CA LEU A 51 8.79 9.27 2.35
C LEU A 51 7.92 9.12 3.60
N GLU A 52 7.71 10.19 4.36
CA GLU A 52 6.82 10.14 5.52
C GLU A 52 5.37 9.81 5.14
N PHE A 53 4.88 10.35 4.04
CA PHE A 53 3.56 9.99 3.53
C PHE A 53 3.49 8.50 3.15
N TYR A 54 4.50 7.99 2.45
CA TYR A 54 4.59 6.58 2.12
C TYR A 54 4.64 5.70 3.38
N GLU A 55 5.49 6.06 4.35
CA GLU A 55 5.62 5.36 5.62
C GLU A 55 4.29 5.29 6.38
N GLN A 56 3.50 6.36 6.41
CA GLN A 56 2.18 6.35 7.04
C GLN A 56 1.23 5.35 6.38
N VAL A 57 1.16 5.35 5.05
CA VAL A 57 0.28 4.43 4.31
C VAL A 57 0.69 2.98 4.55
N VAL A 58 1.98 2.65 4.40
CA VAL A 58 2.46 1.27 4.55
C VAL A 58 2.39 0.80 6.00
N ASN A 59 2.74 1.64 6.98
CA ASN A 59 2.60 1.28 8.40
C ASN A 59 1.13 1.07 8.80
N GLY A 60 0.20 1.84 8.22
CA GLY A 60 -1.23 1.60 8.35
C GLY A 60 -1.64 0.23 7.80
N ALA A 61 -1.12 -0.14 6.63
CA ALA A 61 -1.35 -1.45 6.02
C ALA A 61 -0.76 -2.59 6.87
N ILE A 62 0.45 -2.44 7.38
CA ILE A 62 1.09 -3.41 8.31
C ILE A 62 0.26 -3.58 9.58
N LYS A 63 -0.23 -2.48 10.17
CA LYS A 63 -1.10 -2.52 11.35
C LYS A 63 -2.39 -3.27 11.07
N SER A 64 -3.03 -3.00 9.94
CA SER A 64 -4.25 -3.69 9.52
C SER A 64 -4.02 -5.19 9.27
N ALA A 65 -2.91 -5.54 8.61
CA ALA A 65 -2.53 -6.92 8.40
C ALA A 65 -2.28 -7.67 9.72
N LYS A 66 -1.58 -7.04 10.68
CA LYS A 66 -1.35 -7.62 12.01
C LYS A 66 -2.66 -7.85 12.77
N ALA A 67 -3.62 -6.93 12.67
CA ALA A 67 -4.94 -7.14 13.29
C ALA A 67 -5.69 -8.34 12.70
N VAL A 68 -5.52 -8.62 11.40
CA VAL A 68 -6.08 -9.84 10.79
C VAL A 68 -5.48 -11.11 11.37
N LEU A 69 -4.19 -11.10 11.77
CA LEU A 69 -3.53 -12.27 12.37
C LEU A 69 -4.06 -12.62 13.77
N GLU A 70 -4.72 -11.68 14.45
CA GLU A 70 -5.32 -11.90 15.77
C GLU A 70 -6.65 -12.68 15.69
N ALA A 71 -7.20 -12.87 14.48
CA ALA A 71 -8.44 -13.61 14.28
C ALA A 71 -8.23 -15.11 14.47
N GLU A 72 -9.14 -15.75 15.21
CA GLU A 72 -9.12 -17.22 15.47
C GLU A 72 -9.67 -18.00 14.26
N HIS A 73 -8.89 -18.07 13.18
CA HIS A 73 -9.24 -18.77 11.96
C HIS A 73 -8.09 -19.65 11.46
N CYS A 74 -8.40 -20.61 10.57
CA CYS A 74 -7.35 -21.39 9.91
C CYS A 74 -6.52 -20.51 8.95
N SER A 75 -5.31 -20.95 8.66
CA SER A 75 -4.34 -20.21 7.81
C SER A 75 -4.88 -19.86 6.42
N ARG A 76 -5.72 -20.69 5.81
CA ARG A 76 -6.42 -20.40 4.55
C ARG A 76 -7.32 -19.17 4.69
N THR A 77 -8.15 -19.12 5.73
CA THR A 77 -9.06 -18.00 5.97
C THR A 77 -8.28 -16.73 6.29
N ILE A 78 -7.25 -16.80 7.13
CA ILE A 78 -6.38 -15.67 7.45
C ILE A 78 -5.73 -15.12 6.17
N PHE A 79 -5.19 -15.99 5.30
CA PHE A 79 -4.60 -15.56 4.03
C PHE A 79 -5.61 -14.84 3.14
N THR A 80 -6.83 -15.36 3.03
CA THR A 80 -7.95 -14.73 2.31
C THR A 80 -8.25 -13.34 2.87
N MET A 81 -8.39 -13.22 4.20
CA MET A 81 -8.66 -11.95 4.87
C MET A 81 -7.54 -10.93 4.68
N LEU A 82 -6.28 -11.37 4.64
CA LEU A 82 -5.13 -10.51 4.33
C LEU A 82 -5.24 -9.92 2.92
N VAL A 83 -5.56 -10.74 1.91
CA VAL A 83 -5.74 -10.29 0.53
C VAL A 83 -6.91 -9.31 0.43
N GLU A 84 -8.04 -9.61 1.06
CA GLU A 84 -9.20 -8.70 1.11
C GLU A 84 -8.87 -7.36 1.78
N SER A 85 -8.15 -7.41 2.90
CA SER A 85 -7.70 -6.21 3.61
C SER A 85 -6.76 -5.37 2.74
N HIS A 86 -5.83 -6.00 2.04
CA HIS A 86 -4.93 -5.33 1.11
C HIS A 86 -5.68 -4.61 0.00
N ILE A 87 -6.62 -5.29 -0.66
CA ILE A 87 -7.43 -4.69 -1.73
C ILE A 87 -8.23 -3.50 -1.20
N ARG A 88 -8.84 -3.61 -0.01
CA ARG A 88 -9.59 -2.51 0.59
C ARG A 88 -8.70 -1.29 0.81
N ILE A 89 -7.50 -1.49 1.39
CA ILE A 89 -6.53 -0.41 1.59
C ILE A 89 -6.13 0.23 0.26
N LEU A 90 -5.92 -0.58 -0.79
CA LEU A 90 -5.59 -0.07 -2.12
C LEU A 90 -6.70 0.78 -2.71
N LEU A 91 -7.95 0.34 -2.61
CA LEU A 91 -9.10 1.05 -3.17
C LEU A 91 -9.38 2.34 -2.39
N ASP A 92 -9.18 2.33 -1.07
CA ASP A 92 -9.29 3.54 -0.24
C ASP A 92 -8.16 4.55 -0.51
N ASN A 93 -7.03 4.09 -1.08
CA ASN A 93 -5.83 4.89 -1.33
C ASN A 93 -5.38 4.87 -2.82
N VAL A 94 -6.32 4.77 -3.76
CA VAL A 94 -6.00 4.66 -5.21
C VAL A 94 -5.07 5.78 -5.68
N GLN A 95 -5.31 7.02 -5.24
CA GLN A 95 -4.47 8.16 -5.60
C GLN A 95 -3.06 8.06 -5.04
N ALA A 96 -2.90 7.60 -3.80
CA ALA A 96 -1.59 7.38 -3.18
C ALA A 96 -0.76 6.36 -3.97
N ASN A 97 -1.36 5.24 -4.32
CA ASN A 97 -0.69 4.17 -5.08
C ASN A 97 -0.22 4.66 -6.46
N SER A 98 -1.03 5.46 -7.16
CA SER A 98 -0.65 6.08 -8.43
C SER A 98 0.57 7.00 -8.28
N VAL A 99 0.60 7.82 -7.23
CA VAL A 99 1.73 8.73 -6.95
C VAL A 99 2.99 7.95 -6.61
N PHE A 100 2.88 6.88 -5.80
CA PHE A 100 4.02 6.05 -5.41
C PHE A 100 4.66 5.33 -6.61
N ASP A 101 3.84 4.79 -7.52
CA ASP A 101 4.31 4.09 -8.72
C ASP A 101 5.12 5.03 -9.64
N VAL A 102 4.60 6.24 -9.88
CA VAL A 102 5.24 7.22 -10.79
C VAL A 102 6.47 7.87 -10.16
N ALA A 103 6.51 8.06 -8.85
CA ALA A 103 7.60 8.78 -8.18
C ALA A 103 8.92 7.99 -8.13
N GLN A 104 8.89 6.65 -8.17
CA GLN A 104 10.05 5.80 -7.93
C GLN A 104 11.30 6.19 -8.75
N GLY A 105 11.14 6.50 -10.03
CA GLY A 105 12.25 6.89 -10.91
C GLY A 105 12.88 8.26 -10.59
N SER A 106 12.28 9.05 -9.71
CA SER A 106 12.70 10.41 -9.34
C SER A 106 13.25 10.53 -7.92
N LEU A 107 13.29 9.41 -7.18
CA LEU A 107 13.71 9.37 -5.78
C LEU A 107 15.18 8.98 -5.64
N SER A 108 15.83 9.42 -4.57
CA SER A 108 17.16 9.00 -4.19
C SER A 108 17.20 7.49 -3.90
N SER A 109 18.35 6.85 -4.07
CA SER A 109 18.55 5.44 -3.74
C SER A 109 18.27 5.14 -2.27
N GLU A 110 18.56 6.08 -1.37
CA GLU A 110 18.29 5.95 0.06
C GLU A 110 16.77 5.84 0.32
N THR A 111 15.98 6.74 -0.28
CA THR A 111 14.52 6.73 -0.17
C THR A 111 13.93 5.47 -0.79
N GLN A 112 14.41 5.05 -1.98
CA GLN A 112 13.97 3.82 -2.63
C GLN A 112 14.23 2.59 -1.75
N ASN A 113 15.43 2.47 -1.15
CA ASN A 113 15.77 1.38 -0.25
C ASN A 113 14.84 1.37 0.98
N ARG A 114 14.59 2.53 1.57
CA ARG A 114 13.69 2.63 2.73
C ARG A 114 12.25 2.22 2.38
N MET A 115 11.76 2.60 1.21
CA MET A 115 10.45 2.17 0.72
C MET A 115 10.41 0.66 0.47
N SER A 116 11.47 0.09 -0.10
CA SER A 116 11.60 -1.36 -0.32
C SER A 116 11.58 -2.13 1.01
N ASP A 117 12.35 -1.69 2.01
CA ASP A 117 12.39 -2.33 3.33
C ASP A 117 10.99 -2.41 3.99
N LEU A 118 10.18 -1.36 3.83
CA LEU A 118 8.81 -1.33 4.35
C LEU A 118 7.88 -2.25 3.56
N ALA A 119 7.99 -2.25 2.23
CA ALA A 119 7.24 -3.14 1.37
C ALA A 119 7.57 -4.61 1.66
N ASP A 120 8.85 -4.93 1.91
CA ASP A 120 9.30 -6.27 2.28
C ASP A 120 8.74 -6.71 3.63
N GLN A 121 8.72 -5.82 4.64
CA GLN A 121 8.11 -6.10 5.94
C GLN A 121 6.62 -6.43 5.79
N TYR A 122 5.89 -5.69 4.95
CA TYR A 122 4.49 -5.95 4.67
C TYR A 122 4.29 -7.30 3.96
N THR A 123 5.06 -7.54 2.91
CA THR A 123 5.01 -8.77 2.10
C THR A 123 5.34 -10.01 2.92
N GLU A 124 6.27 -9.90 3.86
CA GLU A 124 6.68 -11.00 4.74
C GLU A 124 5.54 -11.52 5.64
N ILE A 125 4.57 -10.65 5.99
CA ILE A 125 3.37 -11.08 6.73
C ILE A 125 2.57 -12.09 5.91
N PHE A 126 2.36 -11.80 4.63
CA PHE A 126 1.64 -12.70 3.72
C PHE A 126 2.37 -14.02 3.49
N LYS A 127 3.71 -13.95 3.29
CA LYS A 127 4.53 -15.15 3.08
C LYS A 127 4.42 -16.12 4.26
N LYS A 128 4.55 -15.62 5.49
CA LYS A 128 4.45 -16.45 6.71
C LYS A 128 3.10 -17.15 6.84
N VAL A 129 2.00 -16.44 6.54
CA VAL A 129 0.66 -17.04 6.59
C VAL A 129 0.47 -18.05 5.47
N TYR A 130 0.98 -17.76 4.27
CA TYR A 130 0.94 -18.70 3.16
C TYR A 130 1.71 -19.99 3.48
N GLU A 131 2.94 -19.88 3.97
CA GLU A 131 3.79 -21.01 4.36
C GLU A 131 3.16 -21.84 5.48
N GLN A 132 2.49 -21.19 6.43
CA GLN A 132 1.73 -21.92 7.45
C GLN A 132 0.57 -22.68 6.81
N GLY A 133 -0.15 -22.09 5.86
CA GLY A 133 -1.23 -22.75 5.13
C GLY A 133 -0.75 -23.96 4.30
N VAL A 134 0.45 -23.90 3.74
CA VAL A 134 1.09 -25.05 3.08
C VAL A 134 1.40 -26.17 4.10
N LYS A 135 1.97 -25.83 5.25
CA LYS A 135 2.25 -26.81 6.34
C LYS A 135 0.98 -27.48 6.85
N ASP A 136 -0.10 -26.71 6.95
CA ASP A 136 -1.42 -27.20 7.39
C ASP A 136 -2.12 -28.05 6.31
N GLY A 137 -1.56 -28.15 5.10
CA GLY A 137 -2.17 -28.82 3.95
C GLY A 137 -3.40 -28.09 3.37
N LEU A 138 -3.57 -26.82 3.71
CA LEU A 138 -4.72 -25.99 3.31
C LEU A 138 -4.46 -25.13 2.08
N LEU A 139 -3.18 -24.92 1.74
CA LEU A 139 -2.74 -24.18 0.55
C LEU A 139 -1.80 -25.03 -0.30
N ALA A 140 -1.76 -24.77 -1.61
CA ALA A 140 -0.86 -25.44 -2.53
C ALA A 140 0.62 -25.19 -2.17
N ASN A 141 1.46 -26.22 -2.33
CA ASN A 141 2.89 -26.11 -2.04
C ASN A 141 3.62 -25.49 -3.22
N GLU A 142 3.61 -24.15 -3.27
CA GLU A 142 4.28 -23.34 -4.27
C GLU A 142 5.29 -22.39 -3.59
N ASN A 143 6.14 -21.72 -4.38
CA ASN A 143 7.07 -20.73 -3.85
C ASN A 143 6.31 -19.54 -3.23
N SER A 144 6.39 -19.35 -1.92
CA SER A 144 5.65 -18.33 -1.18
C SER A 144 5.91 -16.91 -1.70
N GLY A 145 7.18 -16.59 -2.03
CA GLY A 145 7.55 -15.29 -2.58
C GLY A 145 6.91 -15.04 -3.94
N LEU A 146 6.91 -16.03 -4.81
CA LEU A 146 6.28 -15.93 -6.14
C LEU A 146 4.76 -15.73 -6.02
N VAL A 147 4.08 -16.57 -5.23
CA VAL A 147 2.62 -16.49 -5.05
C VAL A 147 2.21 -15.14 -4.46
N VAL A 148 2.86 -14.71 -3.39
CA VAL A 148 2.53 -13.44 -2.73
C VAL A 148 2.80 -12.25 -3.66
N ASN A 149 3.94 -12.23 -4.36
CA ASN A 149 4.25 -11.15 -5.30
C ASN A 149 3.29 -11.11 -6.49
N LEU A 150 2.84 -12.25 -7.01
CA LEU A 150 1.82 -12.30 -8.06
C LEU A 150 0.49 -11.71 -7.58
N ILE A 151 0.03 -12.09 -6.38
CA ILE A 151 -1.23 -11.60 -5.81
C ILE A 151 -1.14 -10.09 -5.53
N LEU A 152 -0.12 -9.65 -4.78
CA LEU A 152 0.02 -8.24 -4.44
C LEU A 152 0.29 -7.37 -5.68
N GLY A 153 1.09 -7.86 -6.63
CA GLY A 153 1.34 -7.17 -7.89
C GLY A 153 0.08 -6.97 -8.73
N ALA A 154 -0.75 -8.02 -8.85
CA ALA A 154 -2.05 -7.91 -9.52
C ALA A 154 -2.97 -6.92 -8.82
N CYS A 155 -3.07 -6.96 -7.48
CA CYS A 155 -3.85 -6.01 -6.70
C CYS A 155 -3.32 -4.58 -6.87
N ASN A 156 -2.01 -4.37 -6.74
CA ASN A 156 -1.39 -3.06 -6.87
C ASN A 156 -1.61 -2.42 -8.24
N SER A 157 -1.78 -3.22 -9.31
CA SER A 157 -2.07 -2.68 -10.65
C SER A 157 -3.46 -2.04 -10.77
N ALA A 158 -4.35 -2.28 -9.80
CA ALA A 158 -5.74 -1.80 -9.83
C ALA A 158 -5.85 -0.28 -10.00
N HIS A 159 -4.93 0.51 -9.43
CA HIS A 159 -4.93 1.96 -9.59
C HIS A 159 -4.89 2.45 -11.04
N ARG A 160 -4.49 1.60 -12.00
CA ARG A 160 -4.37 1.93 -13.43
C ARG A 160 -5.67 1.71 -14.21
N TRP A 161 -6.58 0.88 -13.74
CA TRP A 161 -7.74 0.44 -14.50
C TRP A 161 -9.04 0.34 -13.69
N TYR A 162 -9.00 0.36 -12.37
CA TYR A 162 -10.19 0.36 -11.54
C TYR A 162 -10.77 1.77 -11.44
N ASP A 163 -12.05 1.89 -11.80
CA ASP A 163 -12.82 3.13 -11.67
C ASP A 163 -13.78 3.02 -10.48
N PRO A 164 -13.53 3.76 -9.38
CA PRO A 164 -14.41 3.76 -8.20
C PRO A 164 -15.84 4.24 -8.49
N SER A 165 -16.04 5.01 -9.56
CA SER A 165 -17.37 5.49 -10.01
C SER A 165 -18.05 4.52 -10.97
N GLY A 166 -17.37 3.45 -11.35
CA GLY A 166 -17.85 2.44 -12.28
C GLY A 166 -18.92 1.53 -11.66
N LYS A 167 -19.38 0.57 -12.48
CA LYS A 167 -20.41 -0.39 -12.03
C LYS A 167 -19.89 -1.42 -11.04
N LEU A 168 -18.59 -1.70 -11.02
CA LEU A 168 -17.95 -2.67 -10.15
C LEU A 168 -17.64 -2.02 -8.80
N GLY A 169 -18.39 -2.37 -7.77
CA GLY A 169 -18.15 -1.89 -6.41
C GLY A 169 -16.87 -2.46 -5.79
N ALA A 170 -16.27 -1.73 -4.85
CA ALA A 170 -15.02 -2.14 -4.19
C ALA A 170 -15.11 -3.54 -3.53
N SER A 171 -16.24 -3.85 -2.91
CA SER A 171 -16.46 -5.17 -2.28
C SER A 171 -16.53 -6.30 -3.32
N GLU A 172 -17.21 -6.08 -4.43
CA GLU A 172 -17.31 -7.05 -5.52
C GLU A 172 -15.94 -7.25 -6.21
N PHE A 173 -15.20 -6.16 -6.41
CA PHE A 173 -13.82 -6.21 -6.90
C PHE A 173 -12.93 -7.06 -6.00
N ALA A 174 -12.92 -6.77 -4.70
CA ALA A 174 -12.13 -7.52 -3.71
C ALA A 174 -12.52 -9.00 -3.72
N HIS A 175 -13.80 -9.30 -3.65
CA HIS A 175 -14.32 -10.68 -3.68
C HIS A 175 -13.91 -11.43 -4.95
N THR A 176 -13.97 -10.78 -6.12
CA THR A 176 -13.59 -11.39 -7.39
C THR A 176 -12.11 -11.71 -7.45
N ILE A 177 -11.24 -10.78 -7.03
CA ILE A 177 -9.79 -11.01 -6.98
C ILE A 177 -9.46 -12.17 -6.04
N VAL A 178 -9.98 -12.13 -4.82
CA VAL A 178 -9.77 -13.21 -3.84
C VAL A 178 -10.19 -14.56 -4.44
N ARG A 179 -11.39 -14.65 -4.99
CA ARG A 179 -11.93 -15.89 -5.56
C ARG A 179 -11.03 -16.43 -6.69
N VAL A 180 -10.56 -15.57 -7.58
CA VAL A 180 -9.71 -15.97 -8.71
C VAL A 180 -8.36 -16.51 -8.22
N PHE A 181 -7.72 -15.82 -7.28
CA PHE A 181 -6.42 -16.24 -6.78
C PHE A 181 -6.49 -17.43 -5.84
N THR A 182 -7.49 -17.50 -4.96
CA THR A 182 -7.60 -18.60 -4.00
C THR A 182 -7.97 -19.93 -4.64
N LEU A 183 -8.74 -19.92 -5.72
CA LEU A 183 -9.05 -21.15 -6.47
C LEU A 183 -7.80 -21.77 -7.10
N GLY A 184 -6.80 -20.97 -7.48
CA GLY A 184 -5.56 -21.45 -8.06
C GLY A 184 -4.50 -21.89 -7.06
N ILE A 185 -4.59 -21.46 -5.79
CA ILE A 185 -3.59 -21.76 -4.75
C ILE A 185 -4.06 -22.81 -3.72
N TYR A 186 -5.31 -23.23 -3.77
CA TYR A 186 -5.80 -24.30 -2.92
C TYR A 186 -5.39 -25.67 -3.48
N PRO A 187 -5.08 -26.64 -2.62
CA PRO A 187 -4.86 -28.01 -3.07
C PRO A 187 -6.04 -28.50 -3.88
N ARG A 188 -5.78 -29.14 -5.02
CA ARG A 188 -6.82 -29.83 -5.77
C ARG A 188 -7.13 -31.12 -5.03
N GLU A 189 -8.39 -31.40 -4.80
CA GLU A 189 -8.87 -32.70 -4.28
C GLU A 189 -8.54 -33.83 -5.26
#